data_ea5af7739971ee86b0f4a6e8b909a242
#
_entry.id   ea5af7739971ee86b0f4a6e8b909a242
#
_cell.length_a   1.000
_cell.length_b   1.000
_cell.length_c   1.000
_cell.angle_alpha   90.00
_cell.angle_beta   90.00
_cell.angle_gamma   90.00
#
_symmetry.space_group_name_H-M   'P 1'
#
loop_
_entity.id
_entity.type
_entity.pdbx_description
1 polymer ?
#
loop_
_entity_poly.entity_id
_entity_poly.type
_entity_poly.pdbx_seq_one_letter_code
_entity_poly.pdbx_strand_id
1 'polypeptide(L)'
;MQLLIRPLAAFDLEEIGDYIAKDNPMRAVSFVTDLRAQCEKICLNPAGYRRRPELSGDLRSCAHGNYLIFFEFTKEQVTIVRILRGARDIPEVLNPP
;
A
#
# COMPACT_ATOMS: atom_id res chain seq x y z
N MET A 1 -6.49 6.97 15.32
CA MET A 1 -5.54 5.93 14.98
C MET A 1 -4.42 6.54 14.15
N GLN A 2 -3.18 6.21 14.46
CA GLN A 2 -2.02 6.73 13.73
C GLN A 2 -1.77 5.96 12.45
N LEU A 3 -1.22 6.64 11.45
CA LEU A 3 -0.76 6.03 10.21
C LEU A 3 0.76 6.06 10.17
N LEU A 4 1.38 4.89 10.02
CA LEU A 4 2.81 4.76 9.78
C LEU A 4 3.04 4.17 8.40
N ILE A 5 3.85 4.82 7.59
CA ILE A 5 4.26 4.29 6.29
C ILE A 5 5.72 3.86 6.41
N ARG A 6 5.98 2.56 6.30
CA ARG A 6 7.34 2.03 6.40
C ARG A 6 8.22 2.57 5.27
N PRO A 7 9.55 2.64 5.47
CA PRO A 7 10.46 3.16 4.44
C PRO A 7 10.32 2.51 3.08
N LEU A 8 10.15 1.18 3.02
CA LEU A 8 9.95 0.50 1.74
C LEU A 8 8.64 0.89 1.07
N ALA A 9 7.58 1.10 1.84
CA ALA A 9 6.30 1.56 1.28
C ALA A 9 6.41 3.00 0.79
N ALA A 10 7.12 3.85 1.49
CA ALA A 10 7.39 5.21 1.05
C ALA A 10 8.18 5.22 -0.26
N PHE A 11 9.15 4.34 -0.38
CA PHE A 11 9.92 4.16 -1.61
C PHE A 11 9.02 3.66 -2.75
N ASP A 12 8.09 2.72 -2.45
CA ASP A 12 7.12 2.26 -3.43
C ASP A 12 6.30 3.42 -3.99
N LEU A 13 5.85 4.34 -3.12
CA LEU A 13 5.09 5.53 -3.54
C LEU A 13 5.90 6.41 -4.49
N GLU A 14 7.17 6.62 -4.19
CA GLU A 14 8.05 7.40 -5.06
C GLU A 14 8.22 6.72 -6.43
N GLU A 15 8.45 5.41 -6.45
CA GLU A 15 8.61 4.67 -7.70
C GLU A 15 7.33 4.72 -8.54
N ILE A 16 6.17 4.59 -7.91
CA ILE A 16 4.89 4.67 -8.61
C ILE A 16 4.72 6.04 -9.25
N GLY A 17 5.02 7.11 -8.49
CA GLY A 17 4.96 8.47 -9.00
C GLY A 17 5.91 8.68 -10.17
N ASP A 18 7.15 8.23 -10.05
CA ASP A 18 8.15 8.37 -11.10
C ASP A 18 7.74 7.63 -12.38
N TYR A 19 7.20 6.42 -12.22
CA TYR A 19 6.73 5.62 -13.35
C TYR A 19 5.62 6.33 -14.13
N ILE A 20 4.61 6.83 -13.42
CA ILE A 20 3.49 7.54 -14.04
C ILE A 20 3.95 8.86 -14.65
N ALA A 21 4.89 9.57 -13.99
CA ALA A 21 5.37 10.86 -14.44
C ALA A 21 6.09 10.79 -15.78
N LYS A 22 6.62 9.64 -16.17
CA LYS A 22 7.24 9.47 -17.50
C LYS A 22 6.27 9.82 -18.62
N ASP A 23 4.99 9.50 -18.45
CA ASP A 23 3.96 9.74 -19.44
C ASP A 23 3.09 10.95 -19.10
N ASN A 24 2.82 11.17 -17.80
CA ASN A 24 1.87 12.19 -17.37
C ASN A 24 2.23 12.69 -15.96
N PRO A 25 3.06 13.77 -15.87
CA PRO A 25 3.47 14.30 -14.57
C PRO A 25 2.31 14.75 -13.67
N MET A 26 1.28 15.34 -14.24
CA MET A 26 0.12 15.79 -13.45
C MET A 26 -0.65 14.60 -12.88
N ARG A 27 -0.79 13.52 -13.66
CA ARG A 27 -1.44 12.31 -13.19
C ARG A 27 -0.64 11.65 -12.08
N ALA A 28 0.71 11.72 -12.17
CA ALA A 28 1.58 11.18 -11.11
C ALA A 28 1.27 11.83 -9.77
N VAL A 29 1.17 13.15 -9.74
CA VAL A 29 0.86 13.90 -8.50
C VAL A 29 -0.51 13.50 -7.95
N SER A 30 -1.55 13.50 -8.80
CA SER A 30 -2.89 13.18 -8.35
C SER A 30 -3.01 11.73 -7.88
N PHE A 31 -2.37 10.80 -8.59
CA PHE A 31 -2.44 9.39 -8.23
C PHE A 31 -1.75 9.10 -6.89
N VAL A 32 -0.57 9.66 -6.66
CA VAL A 32 0.14 9.48 -5.38
C VAL A 32 -0.65 10.13 -4.25
N THR A 33 -1.26 11.29 -4.50
CA THR A 33 -2.14 11.93 -3.52
C THR A 33 -3.32 11.03 -3.18
N ASP A 34 -3.95 10.42 -4.19
CA ASP A 34 -5.07 9.50 -3.98
C ASP A 34 -4.65 8.25 -3.20
N LEU A 35 -3.46 7.70 -3.48
CA LEU A 35 -2.93 6.57 -2.72
C LEU A 35 -2.72 6.91 -1.25
N ARG A 36 -2.16 8.08 -0.96
CA ARG A 36 -1.99 8.55 0.42
C ARG A 36 -3.33 8.72 1.12
N ALA A 37 -4.30 9.30 0.41
CA ALA A 37 -5.65 9.46 0.95
C ALA A 37 -6.30 8.10 1.24
N GLN A 38 -6.04 7.09 0.39
CA GLN A 38 -6.53 5.74 0.62
C GLN A 38 -5.92 5.13 1.88
N CYS A 39 -4.63 5.36 2.13
CA CYS A 39 -3.97 4.91 3.35
C CYS A 39 -4.62 5.54 4.60
N GLU A 40 -4.93 6.83 4.54
CA GLU A 40 -5.65 7.51 5.63
C GLU A 40 -7.04 6.91 5.84
N LYS A 41 -7.73 6.58 4.74
CA LYS A 41 -9.07 5.99 4.81
C LYS A 41 -9.04 4.61 5.46
N ILE A 42 -7.97 3.83 5.25
CA ILE A 42 -7.81 2.52 5.91
C ILE A 42 -7.88 2.68 7.42
N CYS A 43 -7.35 3.76 7.98
CA CYS A 43 -7.34 4.01 9.42
C CYS A 43 -8.74 4.13 10.01
N LEU A 44 -9.77 4.42 9.21
CA LEU A 44 -11.14 4.56 9.69
C LEU A 44 -11.78 3.20 10.01
N ASN A 45 -11.38 2.14 9.28
CA ASN A 45 -11.91 0.81 9.50
C ASN A 45 -10.94 -0.26 8.95
N PRO A 46 -9.77 -0.43 9.58
CA PRO A 46 -8.76 -1.37 9.05
C PRO A 46 -9.23 -2.82 9.04
N ALA A 47 -10.11 -3.21 9.96
CA ALA A 47 -10.64 -4.58 10.02
C ALA A 47 -11.61 -4.90 8.89
N GLY A 48 -12.07 -3.89 8.14
CA GLY A 48 -12.99 -4.06 7.02
C GLY A 48 -12.33 -4.53 5.72
N TYR A 49 -11.01 -4.65 5.70
CA TYR A 49 -10.27 -5.03 4.50
C TYR A 49 -9.87 -6.50 4.52
N ARG A 50 -9.58 -7.04 3.33
CA ARG A 50 -9.32 -8.46 3.15
C ARG A 50 -8.04 -8.90 3.87
N ARG A 51 -8.14 -9.97 4.65
CA ARG A 51 -6.97 -10.64 5.24
C ARG A 51 -6.22 -11.42 4.17
N ARG A 52 -4.90 -11.47 4.32
CA ARG A 52 -4.03 -12.19 3.40
C ARG A 52 -3.16 -13.19 4.18
N PRO A 53 -3.78 -14.22 4.82
CA PRO A 53 -3.02 -15.15 5.65
C PRO A 53 -2.01 -15.98 4.86
N GLU A 54 -2.24 -16.14 3.55
CA GLU A 54 -1.30 -16.83 2.67
C GLU A 54 0.04 -16.09 2.53
N LEU A 55 0.06 -14.77 2.83
CA LEU A 55 1.27 -13.96 2.75
C LEU A 55 1.93 -13.79 4.11
N SER A 56 1.13 -13.48 5.12
CA SER A 56 1.57 -13.31 6.51
C SER A 56 0.34 -13.23 7.39
N GLY A 57 0.41 -13.76 8.61
CA GLY A 57 -0.76 -13.96 9.48
C GLY A 57 -1.66 -12.77 9.67
N ASP A 58 -1.09 -11.58 9.91
CA ASP A 58 -1.87 -10.39 10.21
C ASP A 58 -1.98 -9.40 9.06
N LEU A 59 -1.44 -9.75 7.90
CA LEU A 59 -1.41 -8.86 6.77
C LEU A 59 -2.80 -8.75 6.11
N ARG A 60 -3.16 -7.51 5.75
CA ARG A 60 -4.37 -7.21 4.99
C ARG A 60 -4.01 -6.45 3.73
N SER A 61 -4.93 -6.39 2.77
CA SER A 61 -4.71 -5.65 1.54
C SER A 61 -5.91 -4.81 1.16
N CYS A 62 -5.62 -3.68 0.54
CA CYS A 62 -6.60 -2.76 -0.02
C CYS A 62 -6.23 -2.47 -1.47
N ALA A 63 -7.14 -2.74 -2.39
CA ALA A 63 -6.91 -2.45 -3.80
C ALA A 63 -7.11 -0.96 -4.09
N HIS A 64 -6.24 -0.40 -4.93
CA HIS A 64 -6.37 0.97 -5.42
C HIS A 64 -5.83 1.03 -6.84
N GLY A 65 -6.70 1.16 -7.84
CA GLY A 65 -6.29 1.03 -9.23
C GLY A 65 -5.67 -0.33 -9.47
N ASN A 66 -4.50 -0.35 -10.08
CA ASN A 66 -3.74 -1.58 -10.36
C ASN A 66 -2.80 -1.97 -9.22
N TYR A 67 -2.90 -1.30 -8.08
CA TYR A 67 -2.00 -1.50 -6.95
C TYR A 67 -2.72 -2.12 -5.78
N LEU A 68 -1.94 -2.79 -4.92
CA LEU A 68 -2.41 -3.32 -3.65
C LEU A 68 -1.60 -2.67 -2.53
N ILE A 69 -2.32 -2.12 -1.56
CA ILE A 69 -1.73 -1.55 -0.35
C ILE A 69 -1.75 -2.64 0.71
N PHE A 70 -0.58 -3.11 1.13
CA PHE A 70 -0.46 -4.11 2.19
C PHE A 70 -0.20 -3.43 3.51
N PHE A 71 -0.99 -3.81 4.51
CA PHE A 71 -0.90 -3.19 5.83
C PHE A 71 -1.22 -4.19 6.93
N GLU A 72 -0.81 -3.84 8.13
CA GLU A 72 -1.23 -4.49 9.36
C GLU A 72 -1.62 -3.40 10.36
N PHE A 73 -2.33 -3.76 11.43
CA PHE A 73 -2.79 -2.76 12.38
C PHE A 73 -2.89 -3.30 13.79
N THR A 74 -2.78 -2.38 14.73
CA THR A 74 -3.09 -2.58 16.14
C THR A 74 -4.27 -1.66 16.50
N LYS A 75 -4.63 -1.61 17.76
CA LYS A 75 -5.67 -0.69 18.25
C LYS A 75 -5.30 0.77 18.01
N GLU A 76 -4.03 1.08 17.89
CA GLU A 76 -3.53 2.46 17.90
C GLU A 76 -2.95 2.89 16.57
N GLN A 77 -2.59 1.96 15.70
CA GLN A 77 -1.79 2.28 14.53
C GLN A 77 -2.07 1.35 13.35
N VAL A 78 -2.16 1.95 12.17
CA VAL A 78 -2.08 1.23 10.89
C VAL A 78 -0.66 1.40 10.34
N THR A 79 -0.03 0.30 9.96
CA THR A 79 1.31 0.30 9.38
C THR A 79 1.23 -0.16 7.93
N ILE A 80 1.56 0.73 7.00
CA ILE A 80 1.64 0.38 5.58
C ILE A 80 2.97 -0.31 5.35
N VAL A 81 2.90 -1.57 4.93
CA VAL A 81 4.08 -2.43 4.77
C VAL A 81 4.67 -2.31 3.38
N ARG A 82 3.85 -2.39 2.34
CA ARG A 82 4.26 -2.24 0.94
C ARG A 82 3.08 -1.77 0.09
N ILE A 83 3.39 -1.15 -1.06
CA ILE A 83 2.41 -0.81 -2.09
C ILE A 83 2.93 -1.36 -3.41
N LEU A 84 2.27 -2.39 -3.96
CA LEU A 84 2.79 -3.16 -5.08
C LEU A 84 1.73 -3.30 -6.18
N ARG A 85 2.19 -3.44 -7.42
CA ARG A 85 1.27 -3.78 -8.53
C ARG A 85 0.71 -5.17 -8.29
N GLY A 86 -0.60 -5.31 -8.49
CA GLY A 86 -1.29 -6.56 -8.24
C GLY A 86 -0.87 -7.71 -9.17
N ALA A 87 -0.24 -7.39 -10.31
CA ALA A 87 0.23 -8.39 -11.26
C ALA A 87 1.61 -8.96 -10.93
N ARG A 88 2.31 -8.40 -9.92
CA ARG A 88 3.64 -8.88 -9.52
C ARG A 88 3.53 -10.17 -8.73
N ASP A 89 4.65 -10.89 -8.64
CA ASP A 89 4.76 -12.06 -7.79
C ASP A 89 4.89 -11.62 -6.33
N ILE A 90 3.76 -11.31 -5.74
CA ILE A 90 3.66 -10.70 -4.42
C ILE A 90 4.25 -11.54 -3.31
N PRO A 91 4.02 -12.88 -3.24
CA PRO A 91 4.64 -13.67 -2.17
C PRO A 91 6.15 -13.57 -2.13
N GLU A 92 6.82 -13.58 -3.28
CA GLU A 92 8.28 -13.48 -3.34
C GLU A 92 8.79 -12.10 -2.90
N VAL A 93 8.05 -11.04 -3.22
CA VAL A 93 8.45 -9.68 -2.85
C VAL A 93 8.28 -9.47 -1.35
N LEU A 94 7.20 -9.97 -0.76
CA LEU A 94 6.90 -9.78 0.67
C LEU A 94 7.69 -10.74 1.57
N ASN A 95 7.94 -11.95 1.10
CA ASN A 95 8.65 -12.99 1.85
C ASN A 95 9.76 -13.58 0.97
N PRO A 96 10.86 -12.84 0.74
CA PRO A 96 11.96 -13.36 -0.05
C PRO A 96 12.59 -14.57 0.65
N PRO A 97 13.05 -15.57 -0.10
CA PRO A 97 13.69 -16.75 0.48
C PRO A 97 14.98 -16.42 1.21
#